data_868f2ada3641b18820f8c2c69a8b0794
#
_entry.id   868f2ada3641b18820f8c2c69a8b0794
#
_cell.length_a   1.000
_cell.length_b   1.000
_cell.length_c   1.000
_cell.angle_alpha   90.00
_cell.angle_beta   90.00
_cell.angle_gamma   90.00
#
_symmetry.space_group_name_H-M   'P 1'
#
loop_
_entity.id
_entity.type
_entity.pdbx_description
1 polymer ?
#
loop_
_entity_poly.entity_id
_entity_poly.type
_entity_poly.pdbx_seq_one_letter_code
_entity_poly.pdbx_strand_id
1 'polypeptide(L)'
;TAGAQLAAYELQHVIRLMTGAELPMVRNESQIRGIPLYVGESPGTVRRNLKCSDFGPEEYTVRFFPDAIVMMGSDDPEYGKVNYNNPQTYPRLEQNLHASLYAVYDFLEQFCDVRFYLPGDLGIAFTPGKTLAIRNYRDIRRKPFMSAMRNVNFCDPDIPGFRDKPRDLALLKHRWRMATNYGMANHNTMSLFYRYWGPANPKHKALANLFIEKRPEYFAQGYDGKYSGFMPWAYPGDPDIPSQVCSTNPDVIRILAGQAVNAYRGGENPGSTYPHYRRISGMPFTYPMLFEDNNFYCKCKRCEASLADKPQAERKAWRYFNFVNAIAGEAAKLEPGAGIGAGVYSIPYVERIPLHKNLSIQMMLGIHAWYLPGVQKHHQEFYQAWKKKAGNRPVTLWTYMLAPCWDARRFYKYNQFFPGFYPEATVRIFRRFTEEGVNGW
;
A
#
# COMPACT_ATOMS: atom_id res chain seq x y z
N THR A 1 -13.62 18.07 -5.37
CA THR A 1 -12.40 17.33 -5.02
C THR A 1 -11.71 16.75 -6.25
N ALA A 2 -10.44 16.42 -6.17
CA ALA A 2 -9.70 15.74 -7.25
C ALA A 2 -10.30 14.34 -7.51
N GLY A 3 -10.71 13.64 -6.44
CA GLY A 3 -11.39 12.35 -6.55
C GLY A 3 -12.68 12.43 -7.37
N ALA A 4 -13.54 13.39 -7.09
CA ALA A 4 -14.79 13.60 -7.82
C ALA A 4 -14.54 14.02 -9.29
N GLN A 5 -13.51 14.83 -9.56
CA GLN A 5 -13.17 15.22 -10.94
C GLN A 5 -12.73 14.00 -11.76
N LEU A 6 -11.83 13.16 -11.23
CA LEU A 6 -11.39 11.94 -11.91
C LEU A 6 -12.57 10.98 -12.12
N ALA A 7 -13.44 10.84 -11.11
CA ALA A 7 -14.64 10.02 -11.18
C ALA A 7 -15.60 10.45 -12.32
N ALA A 8 -15.80 11.77 -12.47
CA ALA A 8 -16.62 12.31 -13.55
C ALA A 8 -16.02 12.04 -14.94
N TYR A 9 -14.70 12.18 -15.08
CA TYR A 9 -14.01 11.84 -16.34
C TYR A 9 -14.11 10.34 -16.66
N GLU A 10 -13.92 9.47 -15.67
CA GLU A 10 -14.03 8.01 -15.86
C GLU A 10 -15.47 7.61 -16.26
N LEU A 11 -16.48 8.18 -15.60
CA LEU A 11 -17.88 7.96 -15.96
C LEU A 11 -18.17 8.37 -17.39
N GLN A 12 -17.77 9.59 -17.79
CA GLN A 12 -17.94 10.11 -19.15
C GLN A 12 -17.23 9.20 -20.17
N HIS A 13 -15.97 8.84 -19.89
CA HIS A 13 -15.15 8.03 -20.80
C HIS A 13 -15.76 6.65 -21.05
N VAL A 14 -16.17 5.95 -19.99
CA VAL A 14 -16.71 4.59 -20.09
C VAL A 14 -18.08 4.62 -20.78
N ILE A 15 -18.97 5.56 -20.43
CA ILE A 15 -20.27 5.69 -21.11
C ILE A 15 -20.09 6.00 -22.60
N ARG A 16 -19.11 6.85 -22.95
CA ARG A 16 -18.78 7.13 -24.35
C ARG A 16 -18.29 5.86 -25.10
N LEU A 17 -17.45 5.05 -24.48
CA LEU A 17 -17.03 3.76 -25.06
C LEU A 17 -18.20 2.83 -25.29
N MET A 18 -19.13 2.76 -24.34
CA MET A 18 -20.29 1.87 -24.41
C MET A 18 -21.31 2.31 -25.46
N THR A 19 -21.58 3.62 -25.54
CA THR A 19 -22.75 4.13 -26.28
C THR A 19 -22.42 5.02 -27.45
N GLY A 20 -21.19 5.54 -27.53
CA GLY A 20 -20.78 6.60 -28.45
C GLY A 20 -21.23 8.01 -28.02
N ALA A 21 -22.06 8.12 -26.96
CA ALA A 21 -22.54 9.42 -26.47
C ALA A 21 -21.57 10.02 -25.45
N GLU A 22 -21.24 11.29 -25.62
CA GLU A 22 -20.44 12.04 -24.65
C GLU A 22 -21.37 12.85 -23.74
N LEU A 23 -21.40 12.47 -22.45
CA LEU A 23 -22.17 13.19 -21.44
C LEU A 23 -21.55 14.55 -21.17
N PRO A 24 -22.30 15.66 -21.22
CA PRO A 24 -21.78 16.97 -20.88
C PRO A 24 -21.42 17.07 -19.39
N MET A 25 -20.21 17.50 -19.06
CA MET A 25 -19.81 17.83 -17.70
C MET A 25 -20.09 19.31 -17.44
N VAL A 26 -20.98 19.58 -16.50
CA VAL A 26 -21.38 20.93 -16.14
C VAL A 26 -21.08 21.21 -14.67
N ARG A 27 -20.70 22.44 -14.35
CA ARG A 27 -20.46 22.90 -12.97
C ARG A 27 -21.58 23.79 -12.43
N ASN A 28 -22.37 24.34 -13.33
CA ASN A 28 -23.52 25.16 -12.98
C ASN A 28 -24.81 24.41 -13.24
N GLU A 29 -25.63 24.27 -12.23
CA GLU A 29 -26.90 23.55 -12.33
C GLU A 29 -27.88 24.11 -13.35
N SER A 30 -27.80 25.42 -13.66
CA SER A 30 -28.61 26.02 -14.74
C SER A 30 -28.33 25.44 -16.12
N GLN A 31 -27.20 24.75 -16.28
CA GLN A 31 -26.78 24.08 -17.53
C GLN A 31 -27.28 22.64 -17.61
N ILE A 32 -27.87 22.10 -16.55
CA ILE A 32 -28.38 20.71 -16.54
C ILE A 32 -29.50 20.56 -17.56
N ARG A 33 -29.41 19.53 -18.36
CA ARG A 33 -30.45 19.08 -19.27
C ARG A 33 -30.71 17.58 -19.02
N GLY A 34 -31.96 17.23 -18.74
CA GLY A 34 -32.32 15.85 -18.35
C GLY A 34 -31.98 15.52 -16.89
N ILE A 35 -31.83 14.24 -16.60
CA ILE A 35 -31.54 13.71 -15.25
C ILE A 35 -30.05 13.87 -14.96
N PRO A 36 -29.65 14.64 -13.94
CA PRO A 36 -28.25 14.80 -13.58
C PRO A 36 -27.66 13.54 -12.93
N LEU A 37 -26.42 13.28 -13.28
CA LEU A 37 -25.54 12.34 -12.59
C LEU A 37 -24.60 13.14 -11.69
N TYR A 38 -24.92 13.29 -10.42
CA TYR A 38 -24.06 14.00 -9.46
C TYR A 38 -22.88 13.13 -9.04
N VAL A 39 -21.68 13.63 -9.23
CA VAL A 39 -20.44 12.96 -8.83
C VAL A 39 -19.73 13.80 -7.77
N GLY A 40 -19.59 13.26 -6.57
CA GLY A 40 -19.06 13.98 -5.40
C GLY A 40 -20.08 14.99 -4.82
N GLU A 41 -19.63 15.74 -3.82
CA GLU A 41 -20.47 16.76 -3.16
C GLU A 41 -20.72 17.97 -4.08
N SER A 42 -21.97 18.40 -4.09
CA SER A 42 -22.46 19.54 -4.86
C SER A 42 -23.67 20.19 -4.18
N PRO A 43 -24.08 21.39 -4.58
CA PRO A 43 -25.35 21.97 -4.09
C PRO A 43 -26.55 21.02 -4.26
N GLY A 44 -26.60 20.28 -5.37
CA GLY A 44 -27.65 19.31 -5.65
C GLY A 44 -27.65 18.12 -4.68
N THR A 45 -26.50 17.62 -4.25
CA THR A 45 -26.41 16.54 -3.25
C THR A 45 -26.75 17.05 -1.85
N VAL A 46 -26.28 18.25 -1.50
CA VAL A 46 -26.55 18.88 -0.20
C VAL A 46 -28.08 19.11 -0.02
N ARG A 47 -28.79 19.57 -1.06
CA ARG A 47 -30.25 19.71 -1.01
C ARG A 47 -30.98 18.35 -0.82
N ARG A 48 -30.33 17.25 -1.14
CA ARG A 48 -30.81 15.89 -0.92
C ARG A 48 -30.32 15.28 0.40
N ASN A 49 -29.81 16.12 1.30
CA ASN A 49 -29.22 15.73 2.59
C ASN A 49 -28.09 14.71 2.46
N LEU A 50 -27.21 14.91 1.48
CA LEU A 50 -26.00 14.10 1.27
C LEU A 50 -24.77 14.99 1.21
N LYS A 51 -23.84 14.79 2.15
CA LYS A 51 -22.55 15.48 2.28
C LYS A 51 -21.42 14.49 2.42
N CYS A 52 -20.22 14.86 2.02
CA CYS A 52 -19.03 14.02 2.21
C CYS A 52 -18.77 13.69 3.69
N SER A 53 -19.13 14.59 4.61
CA SER A 53 -19.00 14.39 6.07
C SER A 53 -19.91 13.27 6.62
N ASP A 54 -20.92 12.81 5.88
CA ASP A 54 -21.85 11.75 6.29
C ASP A 54 -21.24 10.35 6.13
N PHE A 55 -20.05 10.27 5.55
CA PHE A 55 -19.36 9.02 5.22
C PHE A 55 -18.10 8.84 6.05
N GLY A 56 -17.90 7.62 6.55
CA GLY A 56 -16.63 7.21 7.12
C GLY A 56 -15.53 7.08 6.06
N PRO A 57 -14.27 6.89 6.47
CA PRO A 57 -13.16 6.73 5.54
C PRO A 57 -13.44 5.64 4.49
N GLU A 58 -13.23 5.98 3.21
CA GLU A 58 -13.49 5.13 2.03
C GLU A 58 -14.95 4.69 1.85
N GLU A 59 -15.88 5.15 2.67
CA GLU A 59 -17.30 4.85 2.51
C GLU A 59 -17.92 5.69 1.39
N TYR A 60 -18.79 5.09 0.60
CA TYR A 60 -19.46 5.71 -0.53
C TYR A 60 -20.90 5.24 -0.70
N THR A 61 -21.64 5.98 -1.53
CA THR A 61 -23.02 5.66 -1.90
C THR A 61 -23.27 5.85 -3.38
N VAL A 62 -24.14 5.00 -3.93
CA VAL A 62 -24.88 5.25 -5.17
C VAL A 62 -26.35 5.35 -4.78
N ARG A 63 -26.97 6.49 -4.98
CA ARG A 63 -28.37 6.76 -4.63
C ARG A 63 -29.17 7.13 -5.87
N PHE A 64 -30.36 6.53 -5.99
CA PHE A 64 -31.27 6.80 -7.08
C PHE A 64 -32.46 7.62 -6.56
N PHE A 65 -32.63 8.80 -7.13
CA PHE A 65 -33.76 9.69 -6.90
C PHE A 65 -34.62 9.72 -8.15
N PRO A 66 -35.91 10.10 -8.06
CA PRO A 66 -36.78 10.23 -9.25
C PRO A 66 -36.21 11.21 -10.30
N ASP A 67 -35.43 12.17 -9.86
CA ASP A 67 -34.90 13.30 -10.66
C ASP A 67 -33.35 13.35 -10.73
N ALA A 68 -32.64 12.35 -10.15
CA ALA A 68 -31.19 12.37 -10.12
C ALA A 68 -30.58 11.01 -9.77
N ILE A 69 -29.33 10.78 -10.16
CA ILE A 69 -28.47 9.73 -9.60
C ILE A 69 -27.28 10.41 -8.91
N VAL A 70 -26.98 9.98 -7.69
CA VAL A 70 -25.86 10.52 -6.90
C VAL A 70 -24.83 9.43 -6.67
N MET A 71 -23.60 9.72 -7.00
CA MET A 71 -22.41 8.88 -6.78
C MET A 71 -21.40 9.68 -5.96
N MET A 72 -21.26 9.41 -4.67
CA MET A 72 -20.39 10.19 -3.80
C MET A 72 -19.91 9.39 -2.58
N GLY A 73 -18.90 9.89 -1.92
CA GLY A 73 -18.39 9.31 -0.68
C GLY A 73 -17.40 10.25 0.02
N SER A 74 -16.63 9.69 0.97
CA SER A 74 -15.60 10.45 1.67
C SER A 74 -14.41 10.73 0.75
N ASP A 75 -14.31 11.96 0.28
CA ASP A 75 -13.17 12.46 -0.48
C ASP A 75 -12.33 13.40 0.36
N ASP A 76 -11.02 13.35 0.23
CA ASP A 76 -10.14 14.38 0.78
C ASP A 76 -10.42 15.73 0.13
N PRO A 77 -10.33 16.84 0.90
CA PRO A 77 -10.55 18.20 0.39
C PRO A 77 -9.38 18.69 -0.47
N GLU A 78 -8.95 17.89 -1.42
CA GLU A 78 -7.97 18.25 -2.44
C GLU A 78 -8.70 18.79 -3.66
N TYR A 79 -8.50 20.08 -3.95
CA TYR A 79 -9.22 20.80 -5.00
C TYR A 79 -8.36 21.09 -6.23
N GLY A 80 -7.23 20.41 -6.38
CA GLY A 80 -6.39 20.50 -7.57
C GLY A 80 -7.16 20.18 -8.85
N LYS A 81 -6.75 20.77 -9.96
CA LYS A 81 -7.35 20.48 -11.27
C LYS A 81 -6.84 19.14 -11.81
N VAL A 82 -7.73 18.21 -12.03
CA VAL A 82 -7.40 16.94 -12.68
C VAL A 82 -7.36 17.11 -14.19
N ASN A 83 -6.28 16.65 -14.81
CA ASN A 83 -6.17 16.46 -16.25
C ASN A 83 -6.21 14.96 -16.55
N TYR A 84 -7.28 14.51 -17.21
CA TYR A 84 -7.50 13.09 -17.49
C TYR A 84 -6.39 12.42 -18.34
N ASN A 85 -5.58 13.21 -19.05
CA ASN A 85 -4.45 12.69 -19.81
C ASN A 85 -3.10 12.76 -19.06
N ASN A 86 -3.10 13.32 -17.84
CA ASN A 86 -1.88 13.44 -17.03
C ASN A 86 -2.06 12.78 -15.66
N PRO A 87 -1.55 11.54 -15.47
CA PRO A 87 -1.71 10.79 -14.22
C PRO A 87 -1.05 11.45 -13.00
N GLN A 88 -0.13 12.40 -13.20
CA GLN A 88 0.48 13.16 -12.11
C GLN A 88 -0.52 14.08 -11.39
N THR A 89 -1.68 14.34 -12.02
CA THR A 89 -2.76 15.17 -11.45
C THR A 89 -3.85 14.34 -10.77
N TYR A 90 -3.73 13.01 -10.76
CA TYR A 90 -4.71 12.14 -10.14
C TYR A 90 -4.57 12.13 -8.60
N PRO A 91 -5.65 11.88 -7.86
CA PRO A 91 -5.52 11.66 -6.43
C PRO A 91 -4.57 10.49 -6.16
N ARG A 92 -3.71 10.64 -5.16
CA ARG A 92 -2.70 9.61 -4.85
C ARG A 92 -3.34 8.45 -4.11
N LEU A 93 -3.08 7.23 -4.55
CA LEU A 93 -3.59 6.00 -3.93
C LEU A 93 -3.12 5.82 -2.48
N GLU A 94 -1.93 6.34 -2.17
CA GLU A 94 -1.28 6.15 -0.87
C GLU A 94 -1.67 7.19 0.18
N GLN A 95 -2.41 8.24 -0.19
CA GLN A 95 -2.51 9.42 0.67
C GLN A 95 -3.89 10.04 0.73
N ASN A 96 -4.75 9.75 -0.23
CA ASN A 96 -5.99 10.47 -0.39
C ASN A 96 -7.21 9.55 -0.32
N LEU A 97 -8.24 10.02 0.38
CA LEU A 97 -9.58 9.45 0.24
C LEU A 97 -10.20 9.97 -1.06
N HIS A 98 -10.77 9.07 -1.85
CA HIS A 98 -11.41 9.39 -3.13
C HIS A 98 -12.60 8.45 -3.39
N ALA A 99 -13.46 8.32 -2.38
CA ALA A 99 -14.55 7.36 -2.37
C ALA A 99 -15.66 7.66 -3.39
N SER A 100 -15.79 8.92 -3.85
CA SER A 100 -16.66 9.24 -4.98
C SER A 100 -16.24 8.50 -6.26
N LEU A 101 -14.96 8.26 -6.44
CA LEU A 101 -14.44 7.46 -7.56
C LEU A 101 -14.88 5.98 -7.42
N TYR A 102 -14.87 5.44 -6.19
CA TYR A 102 -15.36 4.08 -5.92
C TYR A 102 -16.86 3.96 -6.18
N ALA A 103 -17.63 4.99 -5.87
CA ALA A 103 -19.06 5.03 -6.17
C ALA A 103 -19.32 4.94 -7.68
N VAL A 104 -18.55 5.65 -8.49
CA VAL A 104 -18.66 5.61 -9.96
C VAL A 104 -18.29 4.23 -10.49
N TYR A 105 -17.20 3.64 -10.05
CA TYR A 105 -16.83 2.29 -10.51
C TYR A 105 -17.86 1.25 -10.09
N ASP A 106 -18.44 1.38 -8.89
CA ASP A 106 -19.49 0.49 -8.44
C ASP A 106 -20.78 0.65 -9.25
N PHE A 107 -21.14 1.88 -9.60
CA PHE A 107 -22.25 2.15 -10.52
C PHE A 107 -22.02 1.48 -11.90
N LEU A 108 -20.83 1.64 -12.47
CA LEU A 108 -20.48 1.03 -13.76
C LEU A 108 -20.51 -0.51 -13.70
N GLU A 109 -19.99 -1.10 -12.62
CA GLU A 109 -19.91 -2.55 -12.46
C GLU A 109 -21.26 -3.20 -12.14
N GLN A 110 -22.09 -2.55 -11.29
CA GLN A 110 -23.34 -3.13 -10.80
C GLN A 110 -24.53 -2.87 -11.70
N PHE A 111 -24.55 -1.74 -12.40
CA PHE A 111 -25.70 -1.28 -13.16
C PHE A 111 -25.46 -1.15 -14.66
N CYS A 112 -24.20 -1.10 -15.08
CA CYS A 112 -23.83 -0.99 -16.50
C CYS A 112 -23.09 -2.23 -17.04
N ASP A 113 -22.91 -3.25 -16.22
CA ASP A 113 -22.19 -4.50 -16.53
C ASP A 113 -20.77 -4.29 -17.08
N VAL A 114 -20.07 -3.27 -16.59
CA VAL A 114 -18.68 -2.99 -16.95
C VAL A 114 -17.74 -3.84 -16.09
N ARG A 115 -16.63 -4.30 -16.66
CA ARG A 115 -15.54 -4.95 -15.92
C ARG A 115 -14.20 -4.39 -16.37
N PHE A 116 -13.28 -4.24 -15.41
CA PHE A 116 -11.94 -3.69 -15.63
C PHE A 116 -10.89 -4.79 -15.42
N TYR A 117 -10.33 -5.32 -16.49
CA TYR A 117 -9.39 -6.45 -16.43
C TYR A 117 -7.93 -6.05 -16.65
N LEU A 118 -7.67 -5.14 -17.58
CA LEU A 118 -6.33 -4.75 -17.99
C LEU A 118 -6.22 -3.23 -18.16
N PRO A 119 -5.00 -2.66 -18.27
CA PRO A 119 -4.80 -1.25 -18.59
C PRO A 119 -5.34 -0.89 -19.98
N GLY A 120 -5.81 0.34 -20.11
CA GLY A 120 -6.34 0.90 -21.34
C GLY A 120 -7.75 0.44 -21.68
N ASP A 121 -8.26 0.91 -22.83
CA ASP A 121 -9.65 0.71 -23.22
C ASP A 121 -9.94 -0.75 -23.63
N LEU A 122 -8.95 -1.45 -24.18
CA LEU A 122 -9.06 -2.89 -24.51
C LEU A 122 -9.24 -3.77 -23.25
N GLY A 123 -8.86 -3.26 -22.09
CA GLY A 123 -9.04 -3.95 -20.81
C GLY A 123 -10.39 -3.71 -20.17
N ILE A 124 -11.27 -2.91 -20.76
CA ILE A 124 -12.61 -2.62 -20.28
C ILE A 124 -13.61 -3.49 -21.03
N ALA A 125 -14.23 -4.43 -20.33
CA ALA A 125 -15.28 -5.26 -20.92
C ALA A 125 -16.66 -4.63 -20.63
N PHE A 126 -17.49 -4.55 -21.66
CA PHE A 126 -18.85 -4.02 -21.58
C PHE A 126 -19.69 -4.52 -22.78
N THR A 127 -21.00 -4.40 -22.69
CA THR A 127 -21.89 -4.64 -23.84
C THR A 127 -22.14 -3.30 -24.56
N PRO A 128 -21.71 -3.13 -25.82
CA PRO A 128 -21.94 -1.90 -26.57
C PRO A 128 -23.43 -1.75 -26.95
N GLY A 129 -23.92 -0.52 -26.95
CA GLY A 129 -25.29 -0.21 -27.34
C GLY A 129 -25.58 1.28 -27.39
N LYS A 130 -26.44 1.73 -28.31
CA LYS A 130 -26.81 3.15 -28.43
C LYS A 130 -27.58 3.68 -27.23
N THR A 131 -28.18 2.80 -26.43
CA THR A 131 -28.97 3.15 -25.25
C THR A 131 -28.49 2.35 -24.05
N LEU A 132 -28.15 3.03 -22.97
CA LEU A 132 -27.85 2.42 -21.68
C LEU A 132 -29.11 2.48 -20.82
N ALA A 133 -29.72 1.31 -20.53
CA ALA A 133 -30.87 1.20 -19.66
C ALA A 133 -30.46 0.57 -18.32
N ILE A 134 -30.64 1.30 -17.23
CA ILE A 134 -30.38 0.79 -15.88
C ILE A 134 -31.63 0.05 -15.40
N ARG A 135 -31.46 -1.25 -15.18
CA ARG A 135 -32.51 -2.12 -14.67
C ARG A 135 -32.20 -2.57 -13.24
N ASN A 136 -33.24 -2.87 -12.46
CA ASN A 136 -33.08 -3.38 -11.09
C ASN A 136 -32.19 -2.48 -10.21
N TYR A 137 -32.32 -1.16 -10.38
CA TYR A 137 -31.55 -0.20 -9.60
C TYR A 137 -31.96 -0.25 -8.13
N ARG A 138 -30.99 -0.05 -7.26
CA ARG A 138 -31.13 0.03 -5.81
C ARG A 138 -30.08 0.94 -5.23
N ASP A 139 -30.39 1.55 -4.12
CA ASP A 139 -29.40 2.30 -3.37
C ASP A 139 -28.28 1.39 -2.85
N ILE A 140 -27.07 1.87 -2.93
CA ILE A 140 -25.88 1.21 -2.40
C ILE A 140 -25.23 2.18 -1.42
N ARG A 141 -24.86 1.68 -0.24
CA ARG A 141 -23.94 2.34 0.69
C ARG A 141 -22.97 1.31 1.22
N ARG A 142 -21.70 1.47 0.94
CA ARG A 142 -20.66 0.53 1.35
C ARG A 142 -19.25 1.13 1.31
N LYS A 143 -18.28 0.37 1.75
CA LYS A 143 -16.85 0.62 1.64
C LYS A 143 -16.16 -0.62 1.06
N PRO A 144 -14.93 -0.51 0.55
CA PRO A 144 -14.14 -1.67 0.16
C PRO A 144 -14.01 -2.68 1.30
N PHE A 145 -13.90 -3.96 0.96
CA PHE A 145 -13.88 -5.06 1.93
C PHE A 145 -12.69 -5.04 2.89
N MET A 146 -11.54 -4.48 2.46
CA MET A 146 -10.40 -4.16 3.31
C MET A 146 -10.10 -2.67 3.18
N SER A 147 -10.15 -1.94 4.27
CA SER A 147 -10.08 -0.48 4.24
C SER A 147 -8.67 0.08 4.44
N ALA A 148 -7.74 -0.70 5.01
CA ALA A 148 -6.42 -0.16 5.35
C ALA A 148 -5.43 -0.25 4.19
N MET A 149 -5.38 -1.37 3.51
CA MET A 149 -4.45 -1.58 2.40
C MET A 149 -5.04 -2.56 1.37
N ARG A 150 -4.94 -2.21 0.11
CA ARG A 150 -5.27 -3.06 -1.04
C ARG A 150 -4.28 -2.70 -2.12
N ASN A 151 -3.23 -3.49 -2.26
CA ASN A 151 -2.20 -3.20 -3.25
C ASN A 151 -1.78 -4.46 -3.99
N VAL A 152 -1.77 -4.39 -5.31
CA VAL A 152 -1.15 -5.39 -6.17
C VAL A 152 0.09 -4.76 -6.77
N ASN A 153 1.25 -5.29 -6.41
CA ASN A 153 2.50 -4.88 -7.02
C ASN A 153 2.71 -5.69 -8.31
N PHE A 154 2.70 -5.01 -9.43
CA PHE A 154 3.11 -5.57 -10.71
C PHE A 154 4.64 -5.58 -10.75
N CYS A 155 5.24 -6.66 -10.26
CA CYS A 155 6.69 -6.77 -10.10
C CYS A 155 7.47 -6.93 -11.40
N ASP A 156 6.81 -7.01 -12.55
CA ASP A 156 7.50 -7.12 -13.82
C ASP A 156 7.46 -5.80 -14.60
N PRO A 157 8.55 -5.01 -14.51
CA PRO A 157 8.68 -3.81 -15.32
C PRO A 157 8.85 -4.11 -16.80
N ASP A 158 9.03 -5.36 -17.19
CA ASP A 158 9.36 -5.78 -18.55
C ASP A 158 8.16 -6.31 -19.32
N ILE A 159 6.94 -6.24 -18.75
CA ILE A 159 5.73 -6.49 -19.54
C ILE A 159 5.62 -5.39 -20.61
N PRO A 160 5.79 -5.72 -21.91
CA PRO A 160 5.70 -4.73 -22.97
C PRO A 160 4.36 -3.99 -22.94
N GLY A 161 4.40 -2.66 -23.04
CA GLY A 161 3.22 -1.81 -23.06
C GLY A 161 2.73 -1.32 -21.68
N PHE A 162 3.24 -1.80 -20.55
CA PHE A 162 2.88 -1.27 -19.24
C PHE A 162 3.70 -0.02 -18.87
N ARG A 163 5.00 -0.01 -19.21
CA ARG A 163 5.87 1.16 -18.95
C ARG A 163 5.50 2.38 -19.78
N ASP A 164 5.07 2.16 -21.01
CA ASP A 164 4.82 3.21 -21.99
C ASP A 164 3.43 3.85 -21.82
N LYS A 165 2.61 3.34 -20.90
CA LYS A 165 1.23 3.79 -20.67
C LYS A 165 0.95 4.09 -19.20
N PRO A 166 1.68 5.03 -18.59
CA PRO A 166 1.55 5.31 -17.15
C PRO A 166 0.14 5.77 -16.74
N ARG A 167 -0.58 6.45 -17.65
CA ARG A 167 -1.97 6.84 -17.45
C ARG A 167 -2.88 5.61 -17.30
N ASP A 168 -2.81 4.68 -18.23
CA ASP A 168 -3.69 3.51 -18.25
C ASP A 168 -3.46 2.60 -17.06
N LEU A 169 -2.21 2.47 -16.62
CA LEU A 169 -1.86 1.75 -15.40
C LEU A 169 -2.37 2.46 -14.14
N ALA A 170 -2.25 3.78 -14.07
CA ALA A 170 -2.78 4.56 -12.95
C ALA A 170 -4.30 4.43 -12.86
N LEU A 171 -5.02 4.53 -14.00
CA LEU A 171 -6.47 4.32 -14.05
C LEU A 171 -6.86 2.91 -13.61
N LEU A 172 -6.15 1.86 -14.05
CA LEU A 172 -6.45 0.49 -13.65
C LEU A 172 -6.34 0.31 -12.13
N LYS A 173 -5.31 0.88 -11.50
CA LYS A 173 -5.15 0.85 -10.04
C LYS A 173 -6.33 1.50 -9.33
N HIS A 174 -6.81 2.63 -9.81
CA HIS A 174 -8.02 3.28 -9.28
C HIS A 174 -9.28 2.43 -9.51
N ARG A 175 -9.47 1.87 -10.70
CA ARG A 175 -10.59 0.99 -11.06
C ARG A 175 -10.66 -0.26 -10.16
N TRP A 176 -9.52 -0.78 -9.77
CA TRP A 176 -9.42 -1.88 -8.81
C TRP A 176 -9.50 -1.44 -7.35
N ARG A 177 -9.76 -0.15 -7.11
CA ARG A 177 -9.85 0.44 -5.75
C ARG A 177 -8.63 0.13 -4.91
N MET A 178 -7.45 0.12 -5.54
CA MET A 178 -6.20 -0.03 -4.81
C MET A 178 -6.00 1.17 -3.88
N ALA A 179 -5.48 0.90 -2.71
CA ALA A 179 -5.15 1.92 -1.71
C ALA A 179 -3.99 1.43 -0.85
N THR A 180 -3.13 2.33 -0.44
CA THR A 180 -2.03 2.07 0.49
C THR A 180 -2.11 3.06 1.65
N ASN A 181 -3.30 3.12 2.26
CA ASN A 181 -3.59 4.03 3.38
C ASN A 181 -2.92 3.56 4.68
N TYR A 182 -2.28 2.41 4.63
CA TYR A 182 -1.62 1.79 5.76
C TYR A 182 -0.19 1.42 5.38
N GLY A 183 0.79 1.79 6.21
CA GLY A 183 2.19 1.51 5.92
C GLY A 183 2.48 0.02 5.88
N MET A 184 2.83 -0.48 4.72
CA MET A 184 3.41 -1.81 4.60
C MET A 184 4.75 -1.85 5.33
N ALA A 185 4.99 -2.87 6.16
CA ALA A 185 6.33 -3.13 6.64
C ALA A 185 7.23 -3.40 5.42
N ASN A 186 8.22 -2.54 5.23
CA ASN A 186 9.16 -2.64 4.13
C ASN A 186 10.55 -2.19 4.62
N HIS A 187 11.57 -2.50 3.85
CA HIS A 187 12.94 -2.08 4.05
C HIS A 187 13.01 -0.56 4.07
N ASN A 188 12.87 0.04 5.25
CA ASN A 188 12.75 1.49 5.40
C ASN A 188 13.89 2.11 6.23
N THR A 189 15.00 1.39 6.31
CA THR A 189 16.23 1.91 6.92
C THR A 189 17.15 2.62 5.92
N MET A 190 16.83 2.54 4.62
CA MET A 190 17.64 3.12 3.54
C MET A 190 17.88 4.63 3.65
N SER A 191 16.92 5.37 4.21
CA SER A 191 17.07 6.81 4.43
C SER A 191 18.30 7.19 5.27
N LEU A 192 18.72 6.30 6.18
CA LEU A 192 19.91 6.48 7.00
C LEU A 192 21.19 6.38 6.15
N PHE A 193 21.22 5.46 5.18
CA PHE A 193 22.36 5.32 4.27
C PHE A 193 22.58 6.59 3.46
N TYR A 194 21.52 7.15 2.88
CA TYR A 194 21.61 8.38 2.11
C TYR A 194 22.07 9.59 2.93
N ARG A 195 21.73 9.62 4.20
CA ARG A 195 22.05 10.74 5.09
C ARG A 195 23.38 10.60 5.81
N TYR A 196 23.79 9.37 6.13
CA TYR A 196 24.88 9.15 7.11
C TYR A 196 25.94 8.15 6.68
N TRP A 197 25.83 7.52 5.49
CA TRP A 197 26.93 6.70 4.96
C TRP A 197 27.82 7.49 4.01
N GLY A 198 27.24 8.08 3.00
CA GLY A 198 27.92 8.90 2.01
C GLY A 198 26.95 9.41 0.96
N PRO A 199 27.37 10.35 0.11
CA PRO A 199 26.54 10.82 -0.99
C PRO A 199 26.26 9.65 -1.95
N ALA A 200 24.99 9.47 -2.30
CA ALA A 200 24.60 8.49 -3.29
C ALA A 200 25.11 8.88 -4.69
N ASN A 201 25.07 7.94 -5.63
CA ASN A 201 25.46 8.17 -7.02
C ASN A 201 24.88 9.48 -7.57
N PRO A 202 25.69 10.38 -8.15
CA PRO A 202 25.25 11.67 -8.71
C PRO A 202 24.14 11.57 -9.77
N LYS A 203 23.97 10.41 -10.42
CA LYS A 203 22.81 10.16 -11.31
C LYS A 203 21.48 10.23 -10.57
N HIS A 204 21.47 10.02 -9.26
CA HIS A 204 20.31 10.12 -8.37
C HIS A 204 20.38 11.41 -7.53
N LYS A 205 20.43 12.56 -8.19
CA LYS A 205 20.62 13.89 -7.56
C LYS A 205 19.78 14.10 -6.29
N ALA A 206 18.51 13.71 -6.32
CA ALA A 206 17.62 13.87 -5.17
C ALA A 206 18.09 13.08 -3.94
N LEU A 207 18.71 11.92 -4.12
CA LEU A 207 19.25 11.09 -3.04
C LEU A 207 20.65 11.57 -2.62
N ALA A 208 21.50 11.97 -3.57
CA ALA A 208 22.84 12.51 -3.28
C ALA A 208 22.78 13.77 -2.41
N ASN A 209 21.75 14.61 -2.62
CA ASN A 209 21.55 15.84 -1.85
C ASN A 209 21.04 15.59 -0.41
N LEU A 210 20.70 14.35 -0.05
CA LEU A 210 20.27 14.01 1.30
C LEU A 210 21.43 13.80 2.27
N PHE A 211 22.66 13.67 1.79
CA PHE A 211 23.83 13.41 2.62
C PHE A 211 24.11 14.58 3.58
N ILE A 212 24.27 14.25 4.86
CA ILE A 212 24.53 15.21 5.94
C ILE A 212 25.99 15.06 6.40
N GLU A 213 26.33 13.86 6.92
CA GLU A 213 27.66 13.54 7.44
C GLU A 213 27.86 12.03 7.52
N LYS A 214 29.10 11.58 7.56
CA LYS A 214 29.43 10.16 7.69
C LYS A 214 29.39 9.74 9.16
N ARG A 215 28.55 8.73 9.48
CA ARG A 215 28.34 8.16 10.82
C ARG A 215 28.46 6.63 10.77
N PRO A 216 29.66 6.07 10.67
CA PRO A 216 29.84 4.61 10.56
C PRO A 216 29.23 3.83 11.72
N GLU A 217 29.15 4.42 12.91
CA GLU A 217 28.57 3.81 14.12
C GLU A 217 27.04 3.61 14.04
N TYR A 218 26.38 4.20 13.03
CA TYR A 218 24.95 3.97 12.78
C TYR A 218 24.69 2.67 12.04
N PHE A 219 25.73 2.04 11.51
CA PHE A 219 25.63 0.89 10.63
C PHE A 219 26.23 -0.38 11.23
N ALA A 220 25.98 -1.50 10.55
CA ALA A 220 26.44 -2.81 10.96
C ALA A 220 27.95 -2.90 10.96
N GLN A 221 28.50 -3.42 12.04
CA GLN A 221 29.94 -3.65 12.27
C GLN A 221 30.23 -5.14 12.35
N GLY A 222 31.50 -5.52 12.17
CA GLY A 222 31.98 -6.90 12.30
C GLY A 222 31.89 -7.71 11.00
N TYR A 223 31.96 -7.01 9.87
CA TYR A 223 32.05 -7.58 8.52
C TYR A 223 33.19 -6.89 7.75
N ASP A 224 33.92 -7.66 6.95
CA ASP A 224 35.11 -7.23 6.25
C ASP A 224 34.79 -6.58 4.88
N GLY A 225 33.82 -5.68 4.80
CA GLY A 225 33.48 -4.94 3.57
C GLY A 225 32.96 -5.77 2.39
N LYS A 226 32.75 -7.08 2.57
CA LYS A 226 32.38 -8.01 1.48
C LYS A 226 30.86 -8.15 1.22
N TYR A 227 30.02 -7.33 1.87
CA TYR A 227 28.57 -7.58 1.90
C TYR A 227 27.76 -6.38 1.41
N SER A 228 28.28 -5.69 0.41
CA SER A 228 27.64 -4.52 -0.24
C SER A 228 26.44 -4.91 -1.13
N GLY A 229 25.58 -5.83 -0.70
CA GLY A 229 24.63 -6.45 -1.63
C GLY A 229 23.38 -5.66 -1.92
N PHE A 230 22.97 -4.67 -1.10
CA PHE A 230 21.59 -4.20 -1.16
C PHE A 230 21.36 -2.91 -1.98
N MET A 231 22.33 -2.05 -2.16
CA MET A 231 22.16 -0.81 -2.93
C MET A 231 23.29 -0.55 -3.95
N PRO A 232 23.63 -1.50 -4.83
CA PRO A 232 24.71 -1.30 -5.80
C PRO A 232 24.43 -0.17 -6.80
N TRP A 233 23.16 0.15 -7.02
CA TRP A 233 22.73 1.26 -7.88
C TRP A 233 22.94 2.64 -7.23
N ALA A 234 22.78 2.73 -5.90
CA ALA A 234 22.93 3.98 -5.16
C ALA A 234 24.40 4.25 -4.83
N TYR A 235 25.19 3.21 -4.64
CA TYR A 235 26.62 3.28 -4.28
C TYR A 235 27.45 2.34 -5.16
N PRO A 236 27.51 2.58 -6.47
CA PRO A 236 28.26 1.70 -7.37
C PRO A 236 29.75 1.77 -7.05
N GLY A 237 30.35 0.59 -6.82
CA GLY A 237 31.77 0.48 -6.56
C GLY A 237 32.23 0.83 -5.13
N ASP A 238 31.31 1.04 -4.20
CA ASP A 238 31.61 1.15 -2.77
C ASP A 238 31.67 -0.27 -2.14
N PRO A 239 32.88 -0.82 -1.87
CA PRO A 239 33.01 -2.16 -1.30
C PRO A 239 32.66 -2.19 0.20
N ASP A 240 32.64 -1.03 0.85
CA ASP A 240 32.51 -0.90 2.30
C ASP A 240 31.08 -0.54 2.74
N ILE A 241 30.15 -0.45 1.80
CA ILE A 241 28.77 -0.13 2.16
C ILE A 241 28.22 -1.17 3.15
N PRO A 242 27.71 -0.75 4.32
CA PRO A 242 27.23 -1.70 5.33
C PRO A 242 25.94 -2.37 4.87
N SER A 243 25.75 -3.58 5.38
CA SER A 243 24.59 -4.42 5.03
C SER A 243 23.31 -4.02 5.73
N GLN A 244 23.42 -3.41 6.92
CA GLN A 244 22.29 -3.10 7.81
C GLN A 244 22.60 -1.84 8.63
N VAL A 245 21.60 -1.34 9.33
CA VAL A 245 21.80 -0.38 10.42
C VAL A 245 22.13 -1.09 11.74
N CYS A 246 22.74 -0.37 12.68
CA CYS A 246 22.97 -0.87 14.03
C CYS A 246 21.67 -0.81 14.85
N SER A 247 21.04 -1.95 15.10
CA SER A 247 19.75 -2.05 15.77
C SER A 247 19.72 -1.65 17.25
N THR A 248 20.89 -1.46 17.88
CA THR A 248 20.99 -1.01 19.28
C THR A 248 21.55 0.39 19.40
N ASN A 249 21.83 1.08 18.31
CA ASN A 249 22.29 2.46 18.36
C ASN A 249 21.12 3.40 18.70
N PRO A 250 21.19 4.17 19.80
CA PRO A 250 20.08 5.01 20.24
C PRO A 250 19.77 6.16 19.28
N ASP A 251 20.75 6.66 18.54
CA ASP A 251 20.55 7.71 17.55
C ASP A 251 19.78 7.18 16.35
N VAL A 252 20.13 5.99 15.87
CA VAL A 252 19.39 5.27 14.80
C VAL A 252 17.92 5.10 15.19
N ILE A 253 17.67 4.64 16.43
CA ILE A 253 16.32 4.45 16.96
C ILE A 253 15.56 5.79 17.01
N ARG A 254 16.20 6.86 17.52
CA ARG A 254 15.57 8.20 17.59
C ARG A 254 15.28 8.79 16.22
N ILE A 255 16.18 8.63 15.25
CA ILE A 255 15.99 9.13 13.88
C ILE A 255 14.80 8.43 13.22
N LEU A 256 14.72 7.10 13.31
CA LEU A 256 13.61 6.34 12.72
C LEU A 256 12.28 6.61 13.44
N ALA A 257 12.29 6.78 14.75
CA ALA A 257 11.11 7.22 15.51
C ALA A 257 10.67 8.62 15.06
N GLY A 258 11.62 9.54 14.87
CA GLY A 258 11.36 10.89 14.34
C GLY A 258 10.74 10.87 12.94
N GLN A 259 11.16 9.96 12.06
CA GLN A 259 10.53 9.79 10.75
C GLN A 259 9.08 9.31 10.85
N ALA A 260 8.79 8.37 11.75
CA ALA A 260 7.42 7.91 11.98
C ALA A 260 6.52 9.04 12.51
N VAL A 261 7.02 9.83 13.46
CA VAL A 261 6.31 11.01 13.99
C VAL A 261 6.10 12.08 12.93
N ASN A 262 7.13 12.35 12.11
CA ASN A 262 7.04 13.32 11.01
C ASN A 262 5.95 12.92 10.01
N ALA A 263 5.94 11.65 9.59
CA ALA A 263 4.90 11.11 8.70
C ALA A 263 3.50 11.17 9.34
N TYR A 264 3.38 10.86 10.64
CA TYR A 264 2.12 10.98 11.37
C TYR A 264 1.57 12.41 11.37
N ARG A 265 2.45 13.40 11.47
CA ARG A 265 2.12 14.84 11.42
C ARG A 265 1.94 15.39 10.01
N GLY A 266 2.06 14.56 8.98
CA GLY A 266 1.87 14.93 7.57
C GLY A 266 3.13 15.47 6.88
N GLY A 267 4.29 15.36 7.52
CA GLY A 267 5.58 15.74 6.92
C GLY A 267 6.14 14.66 5.98
N GLU A 268 7.07 15.06 5.15
CA GLU A 268 7.76 14.17 4.20
C GLU A 268 9.05 13.60 4.79
N ASN A 269 9.39 12.37 4.40
CA ASN A 269 10.63 11.68 4.76
C ASN A 269 11.45 11.33 3.52
N PRO A 270 12.17 12.30 2.92
CA PRO A 270 12.99 12.04 1.74
C PRO A 270 14.00 10.91 1.97
N GLY A 271 14.14 10.02 1.00
CA GLY A 271 15.01 8.84 1.08
C GLY A 271 14.38 7.63 1.78
N SER A 272 13.19 7.74 2.37
CA SER A 272 12.44 6.57 2.82
C SER A 272 11.77 5.85 1.64
N THR A 273 11.38 4.60 1.85
CA THR A 273 10.61 3.82 0.84
C THR A 273 9.29 4.49 0.47
N TYR A 274 8.69 5.19 1.44
CA TYR A 274 7.45 5.94 1.26
C TYR A 274 7.63 7.39 1.72
N PRO A 275 8.29 8.25 0.91
CA PRO A 275 8.69 9.59 1.36
C PRO A 275 7.50 10.52 1.65
N HIS A 276 6.37 10.31 1.00
CA HIS A 276 5.16 11.11 1.16
C HIS A 276 4.09 10.44 2.03
N TYR A 277 4.43 9.32 2.69
CA TYR A 277 3.48 8.61 3.53
C TYR A 277 3.05 9.45 4.72
N ARG A 278 1.75 9.57 4.93
CA ARG A 278 1.16 10.38 6.01
C ARG A 278 -0.10 9.71 6.58
N ARG A 279 -0.50 10.18 7.76
CA ARG A 279 -1.75 9.76 8.38
C ARG A 279 -2.95 10.26 7.58
N ILE A 280 -3.95 9.39 7.39
CA ILE A 280 -5.28 9.74 6.92
C ILE A 280 -6.21 9.80 8.13
N SER A 281 -7.00 10.87 8.23
CA SER A 281 -7.94 11.05 9.35
C SER A 281 -8.95 9.89 9.41
N GLY A 282 -9.18 9.37 10.61
CA GLY A 282 -10.08 8.24 10.82
C GLY A 282 -9.52 6.86 10.46
N MET A 283 -8.28 6.78 9.96
CA MET A 283 -7.60 5.52 9.65
C MET A 283 -6.48 5.21 10.64
N PRO A 284 -6.22 3.93 10.95
CA PRO A 284 -5.03 3.55 11.70
C PRO A 284 -3.76 4.02 10.98
N PHE A 285 -2.78 4.49 11.73
CA PHE A 285 -1.49 4.87 11.19
C PHE A 285 -0.39 3.93 11.66
N THR A 286 0.44 3.43 10.73
CA THR A 286 1.67 2.72 11.06
C THR A 286 2.76 3.08 10.07
N TYR A 287 3.94 3.45 10.58
CA TYR A 287 5.10 3.71 9.77
C TYR A 287 5.85 2.40 9.51
N PRO A 288 6.08 2.03 8.24
CA PRO A 288 6.66 0.74 7.91
C PRO A 288 8.11 0.62 8.39
N MET A 289 8.46 -0.53 8.99
CA MET A 289 9.80 -0.80 9.47
C MET A 289 10.17 -2.27 9.32
N LEU A 290 11.16 -2.54 8.47
CA LEU A 290 11.78 -3.85 8.29
C LEU A 290 13.27 -3.66 8.06
N PHE A 291 14.08 -4.60 8.54
CA PHE A 291 15.49 -4.68 8.17
C PHE A 291 15.67 -4.89 6.66
N GLU A 292 16.83 -4.50 6.14
CA GLU A 292 17.21 -4.81 4.77
C GLU A 292 17.24 -6.33 4.53
N ASP A 293 16.96 -6.75 3.30
CA ASP A 293 16.73 -8.17 2.95
C ASP A 293 18.03 -8.98 2.92
N ASN A 294 18.66 -9.07 4.07
CA ASN A 294 19.84 -9.90 4.31
C ASN A 294 19.94 -10.31 5.79
N ASN A 295 20.90 -11.19 6.11
CA ASN A 295 21.14 -11.67 7.46
C ASN A 295 22.44 -11.13 8.09
N PHE A 296 23.03 -10.11 7.51
CA PHE A 296 24.32 -9.54 7.97
C PHE A 296 24.08 -8.43 9.00
N TYR A 297 23.59 -8.82 10.16
CA TYR A 297 23.25 -7.90 11.25
C TYR A 297 24.49 -7.44 12.01
N CYS A 298 24.45 -6.25 12.58
CA CYS A 298 25.53 -5.65 13.37
C CYS A 298 26.03 -6.57 14.50
N LYS A 299 27.35 -6.73 14.60
CA LYS A 299 28.07 -7.52 15.61
C LYS A 299 28.81 -6.65 16.64
N CYS A 300 28.48 -5.37 16.79
CA CYS A 300 29.10 -4.54 17.81
C CYS A 300 28.79 -5.08 19.23
N LYS A 301 29.61 -4.68 20.20
CA LYS A 301 29.47 -5.15 21.61
C LYS A 301 28.04 -4.99 22.18
N ARG A 302 27.35 -3.88 21.88
CA ARG A 302 25.96 -3.67 22.33
C ARG A 302 24.98 -4.66 21.69
N CYS A 303 25.09 -4.88 20.38
CA CYS A 303 24.21 -5.81 19.67
C CYS A 303 24.41 -7.25 20.16
N GLU A 304 25.65 -7.69 20.38
CA GLU A 304 25.93 -9.04 20.89
C GLU A 304 25.49 -9.18 22.36
N ALA A 305 25.78 -8.19 23.20
CA ALA A 305 25.33 -8.19 24.61
C ALA A 305 23.81 -8.26 24.74
N SER A 306 23.07 -7.58 23.88
CA SER A 306 21.59 -7.60 23.90
C SER A 306 20.97 -8.98 23.59
N LEU A 307 21.78 -9.91 23.11
CA LEU A 307 21.37 -11.27 22.71
C LEU A 307 22.12 -12.38 23.46
N ALA A 308 22.98 -12.03 24.40
CA ALA A 308 23.87 -13.00 25.04
C ALA A 308 23.12 -14.12 25.76
N ASP A 309 21.99 -13.76 26.43
CA ASP A 309 21.10 -14.67 27.16
C ASP A 309 20.00 -15.32 26.27
N LYS A 310 19.99 -15.05 24.96
CA LYS A 310 18.93 -15.54 24.07
C LYS A 310 19.38 -16.81 23.31
N PRO A 311 18.49 -17.81 23.20
CA PRO A 311 18.75 -19.00 22.38
C PRO A 311 19.11 -18.61 20.94
N GLN A 312 20.10 -19.30 20.35
CA GLN A 312 20.58 -19.00 19.01
C GLN A 312 19.45 -18.96 17.96
N ALA A 313 18.53 -19.92 18.01
CA ALA A 313 17.40 -20.01 17.08
C ALA A 313 16.43 -18.82 17.17
N GLU A 314 16.43 -18.10 18.28
CA GLU A 314 15.52 -16.96 18.52
C GLU A 314 16.19 -15.61 18.37
N ARG A 315 17.52 -15.54 18.27
CA ARG A 315 18.28 -14.27 18.24
C ARG A 315 17.83 -13.33 17.14
N LYS A 316 17.44 -13.86 15.97
CA LYS A 316 16.90 -13.03 14.87
C LYS A 316 15.60 -12.32 15.29
N ALA A 317 14.68 -13.04 15.93
CA ALA A 317 13.41 -12.48 16.41
C ALA A 317 13.65 -11.45 17.52
N TRP A 318 14.46 -11.78 18.53
CA TRP A 318 14.80 -10.86 19.61
C TRP A 318 15.46 -9.56 19.09
N ARG A 319 16.42 -9.67 18.17
CA ARG A 319 17.07 -8.51 17.56
C ARG A 319 16.06 -7.59 16.87
N TYR A 320 15.21 -8.18 16.05
CA TYR A 320 14.21 -7.43 15.29
C TYR A 320 13.17 -6.76 16.21
N PHE A 321 12.58 -7.52 17.12
CA PHE A 321 11.53 -6.96 17.98
C PHE A 321 12.06 -6.02 19.04
N ASN A 322 13.26 -6.20 19.56
CA ASN A 322 13.91 -5.20 20.42
C ASN A 322 14.06 -3.87 19.65
N PHE A 323 14.45 -3.91 18.41
CA PHE A 323 14.62 -2.73 17.57
C PHE A 323 13.28 -2.03 17.28
N VAL A 324 12.29 -2.72 16.75
CA VAL A 324 11.01 -2.09 16.40
C VAL A 324 10.21 -1.66 17.64
N ASN A 325 10.31 -2.39 18.75
CA ASN A 325 9.73 -1.98 20.03
C ASN A 325 10.37 -0.68 20.56
N ALA A 326 11.70 -0.57 20.45
CA ALA A 326 12.42 0.64 20.86
C ALA A 326 12.01 1.86 20.01
N ILE A 327 11.92 1.68 18.68
CA ILE A 327 11.43 2.73 17.77
C ILE A 327 10.00 3.13 18.15
N ALA A 328 9.11 2.16 18.36
CA ALA A 328 7.72 2.41 18.73
C ALA A 328 7.61 3.13 20.09
N GLY A 329 8.45 2.76 21.04
CA GLY A 329 8.55 3.43 22.36
C GLY A 329 9.00 4.88 22.25
N GLU A 330 10.05 5.16 21.47
CA GLU A 330 10.51 6.54 21.25
C GLU A 330 9.49 7.37 20.47
N ALA A 331 8.88 6.81 19.44
CA ALA A 331 7.83 7.48 18.67
C ALA A 331 6.62 7.83 19.56
N ALA A 332 6.18 6.90 20.41
CA ALA A 332 5.04 7.09 21.30
C ALA A 332 5.25 8.15 22.39
N LYS A 333 6.49 8.43 22.77
CA LYS A 333 6.81 9.56 23.70
C LYS A 333 6.55 10.92 23.05
N LEU A 334 6.78 11.03 21.75
CA LEU A 334 6.64 12.27 20.98
C LEU A 334 5.23 12.42 20.41
N GLU A 335 4.62 11.31 20.05
CA GLU A 335 3.30 11.24 19.41
C GLU A 335 2.63 9.89 19.73
N PRO A 336 1.72 9.84 20.71
CA PRO A 336 1.11 8.58 21.16
C PRO A 336 0.38 7.79 20.07
N GLY A 337 -0.07 8.46 18.99
CA GLY A 337 -0.75 7.84 17.85
C GLY A 337 0.19 7.35 16.75
N ALA A 338 1.49 7.65 16.82
CA ALA A 338 2.45 7.18 15.81
C ALA A 338 2.77 5.69 16.01
N GLY A 339 2.16 4.84 15.18
CA GLY A 339 2.38 3.40 15.16
C GLY A 339 3.55 2.99 14.26
N ILE A 340 4.09 1.80 14.50
CA ILE A 340 5.15 1.18 13.69
C ILE A 340 4.63 -0.14 13.12
N GLY A 341 4.76 -0.31 11.80
CA GLY A 341 4.44 -1.55 11.08
C GLY A 341 5.63 -2.51 11.09
N ALA A 342 5.50 -3.63 11.78
CA ALA A 342 6.53 -4.66 11.87
C ALA A 342 6.25 -5.81 10.89
N GLY A 343 7.17 -6.07 9.96
CA GLY A 343 7.08 -7.18 9.02
C GLY A 343 7.69 -8.46 9.59
N VAL A 344 6.94 -9.56 9.57
CA VAL A 344 7.42 -10.87 10.02
C VAL A 344 7.72 -11.75 8.81
N TYR A 345 8.86 -11.47 8.18
CA TYR A 345 9.40 -12.20 7.06
C TYR A 345 10.62 -13.00 7.51
N SER A 346 10.53 -14.33 7.41
CA SER A 346 11.60 -15.22 7.90
C SER A 346 12.04 -14.92 9.35
N ILE A 347 11.14 -14.34 10.16
CA ILE A 347 11.36 -14.08 11.59
C ILE A 347 10.71 -15.21 12.37
N PRO A 348 11.45 -15.99 13.18
CA PRO A 348 10.87 -17.05 14.00
C PRO A 348 9.79 -16.49 14.93
N TYR A 349 8.69 -17.24 15.09
CA TYR A 349 7.72 -16.93 16.12
C TYR A 349 8.29 -17.26 17.50
N VAL A 350 8.28 -16.29 18.39
CA VAL A 350 8.71 -16.45 19.77
C VAL A 350 7.65 -15.84 20.69
N GLU A 351 6.91 -16.66 21.41
CA GLU A 351 5.75 -16.23 22.19
C GLU A 351 6.12 -15.21 23.28
N ARG A 352 7.23 -15.41 23.95
CA ARG A 352 7.66 -14.56 25.09
C ARG A 352 8.19 -13.17 24.71
N ILE A 353 8.44 -12.88 23.44
CA ILE A 353 8.87 -11.55 23.02
C ILE A 353 7.69 -10.58 23.15
N PRO A 354 7.80 -9.51 23.93
CA PRO A 354 6.72 -8.53 24.06
C PRO A 354 6.56 -7.70 22.77
N LEU A 355 5.33 -7.26 22.50
CA LEU A 355 5.04 -6.31 21.43
C LEU A 355 4.59 -4.98 22.04
N HIS A 356 5.23 -3.89 21.66
CA HIS A 356 4.78 -2.55 22.05
C HIS A 356 3.33 -2.32 21.56
N LYS A 357 2.52 -1.59 22.34
CA LYS A 357 1.10 -1.35 21.99
C LYS A 357 0.88 -0.68 20.65
N ASN A 358 1.83 0.14 20.19
CA ASN A 358 1.78 0.84 18.90
C ASN A 358 2.40 0.05 17.74
N LEU A 359 2.67 -1.25 17.89
CA LEU A 359 3.05 -2.09 16.76
C LEU A 359 1.82 -2.64 16.05
N SER A 360 1.87 -2.66 14.73
CA SER A 360 1.05 -3.53 13.87
C SER A 360 1.91 -4.65 13.30
N ILE A 361 1.27 -5.73 12.88
CA ILE A 361 1.99 -6.90 12.35
C ILE A 361 1.62 -7.09 10.87
N GLN A 362 2.63 -7.15 10.02
CA GLN A 362 2.48 -7.60 8.65
C GLN A 362 3.11 -8.97 8.48
N MET A 363 2.30 -9.94 8.07
CA MET A 363 2.77 -11.31 7.82
C MET A 363 3.04 -11.51 6.33
N MET A 364 4.15 -12.17 6.02
CA MET A 364 4.51 -12.52 4.65
C MET A 364 4.21 -13.99 4.39
N LEU A 365 3.29 -14.26 3.44
CA LEU A 365 2.79 -15.58 3.14
C LEU A 365 2.93 -15.89 1.64
N GLY A 366 3.66 -16.96 1.31
CA GLY A 366 3.77 -17.47 -0.06
C GLY A 366 2.57 -18.33 -0.43
N ILE A 367 1.40 -17.74 -0.60
CA ILE A 367 0.16 -18.50 -0.87
C ILE A 367 0.18 -19.21 -2.22
N HIS A 368 1.03 -18.79 -3.15
CA HIS A 368 1.26 -19.48 -4.42
C HIS A 368 1.71 -20.94 -4.25
N ALA A 369 2.36 -21.27 -3.13
CA ALA A 369 2.84 -22.63 -2.82
C ALA A 369 1.85 -23.45 -1.96
N TRP A 370 0.63 -22.96 -1.73
CA TRP A 370 -0.36 -23.65 -0.89
C TRP A 370 -1.00 -24.88 -1.55
N TYR A 371 -0.67 -25.19 -2.79
CA TYR A 371 -0.95 -26.48 -3.39
C TYR A 371 -0.14 -27.63 -2.73
N LEU A 372 0.94 -27.29 -2.00
CA LEU A 372 1.71 -28.23 -1.18
C LEU A 372 1.15 -28.27 0.25
N PRO A 373 0.52 -29.36 0.70
CA PRO A 373 -0.17 -29.39 2.00
C PRO A 373 0.73 -29.06 3.19
N GLY A 374 1.99 -29.48 3.16
CA GLY A 374 2.96 -29.16 4.21
C GLY A 374 3.27 -27.68 4.32
N VAL A 375 3.42 -26.98 3.18
CA VAL A 375 3.65 -25.54 3.14
C VAL A 375 2.41 -24.80 3.60
N GLN A 376 1.24 -25.21 3.14
CA GLN A 376 -0.04 -24.63 3.55
C GLN A 376 -0.23 -24.74 5.05
N LYS A 377 -0.03 -25.93 5.63
CA LYS A 377 -0.15 -26.16 7.07
C LYS A 377 0.80 -25.26 7.85
N HIS A 378 2.08 -25.23 7.48
CA HIS A 378 3.09 -24.39 8.14
C HIS A 378 2.71 -22.89 8.11
N HIS A 379 2.30 -22.37 6.95
CA HIS A 379 1.87 -20.98 6.84
C HIS A 379 0.59 -20.68 7.63
N GLN A 380 -0.34 -21.62 7.72
CA GLN A 380 -1.55 -21.46 8.53
C GLN A 380 -1.22 -21.42 10.02
N GLU A 381 -0.35 -22.32 10.50
CA GLU A 381 0.12 -22.32 11.89
C GLU A 381 0.86 -21.01 12.23
N PHE A 382 1.74 -20.55 11.34
CA PHE A 382 2.44 -19.28 11.47
C PHE A 382 1.46 -18.10 11.53
N TYR A 383 0.50 -18.05 10.62
CA TYR A 383 -0.53 -17.01 10.58
C TYR A 383 -1.34 -16.98 11.88
N GLN A 384 -1.83 -18.12 12.35
CA GLN A 384 -2.64 -18.20 13.58
C GLN A 384 -1.84 -17.78 14.82
N ALA A 385 -0.57 -18.21 14.93
CA ALA A 385 0.30 -17.82 16.03
C ALA A 385 0.50 -16.30 16.08
N TRP A 386 0.83 -15.67 14.96
CA TRP A 386 1.02 -14.22 14.89
C TRP A 386 -0.26 -13.44 15.07
N LYS A 387 -1.38 -13.91 14.53
CA LYS A 387 -2.68 -13.27 14.72
C LYS A 387 -3.09 -13.27 16.18
N LYS A 388 -2.96 -14.42 16.87
CA LYS A 388 -3.20 -14.51 18.31
C LYS A 388 -2.31 -13.53 19.09
N LYS A 389 -1.02 -13.47 18.76
CA LYS A 389 -0.07 -12.57 19.40
C LYS A 389 -0.34 -11.09 19.13
N ALA A 390 -0.81 -10.76 17.93
CA ALA A 390 -1.19 -9.40 17.58
C ALA A 390 -2.38 -8.91 18.42
N GLY A 391 -3.31 -9.80 18.80
CA GLY A 391 -4.51 -9.41 19.55
C GLY A 391 -5.35 -8.39 18.77
N ASN A 392 -5.64 -7.25 19.38
CA ASN A 392 -6.41 -6.16 18.75
C ASN A 392 -5.57 -5.23 17.87
N ARG A 393 -4.30 -5.52 17.66
CA ARG A 393 -3.44 -4.72 16.79
C ARG A 393 -3.83 -4.94 15.33
N PRO A 394 -3.68 -3.93 14.47
CA PRO A 394 -3.86 -4.12 13.05
C PRO A 394 -2.93 -5.20 12.49
N VAL A 395 -3.49 -6.04 11.63
CA VAL A 395 -2.79 -7.12 10.94
C VAL A 395 -2.95 -6.90 9.44
N THR A 396 -1.85 -6.91 8.72
CA THR A 396 -1.83 -6.88 7.26
C THR A 396 -1.05 -8.07 6.71
N LEU A 397 -1.25 -8.39 5.45
CA LEU A 397 -0.57 -9.47 4.78
C LEU A 397 0.25 -8.94 3.60
N TRP A 398 1.42 -9.54 3.41
CA TRP A 398 2.13 -9.51 2.15
C TRP A 398 2.05 -10.92 1.56
N THR A 399 1.44 -11.05 0.39
CA THR A 399 1.24 -12.35 -0.22
C THR A 399 1.87 -12.43 -1.60
N TYR A 400 2.55 -13.53 -1.86
CA TYR A 400 3.00 -13.87 -3.20
C TYR A 400 1.94 -14.78 -3.83
N MET A 401 1.14 -14.21 -4.75
CA MET A 401 0.03 -14.93 -5.38
C MET A 401 0.44 -15.57 -6.71
N LEU A 402 1.28 -14.90 -7.48
CA LEU A 402 1.63 -15.25 -8.86
C LEU A 402 3.14 -15.43 -9.03
N ALA A 403 3.85 -15.82 -7.98
CA ALA A 403 5.30 -15.93 -8.00
C ALA A 403 5.81 -17.38 -7.93
N PRO A 404 5.33 -18.33 -8.74
CA PRO A 404 6.03 -19.59 -8.93
C PRO A 404 7.32 -19.40 -9.72
N CYS A 405 7.56 -18.20 -10.25
CA CYS A 405 8.70 -17.88 -11.10
C CYS A 405 10.06 -18.18 -10.45
N TRP A 406 10.20 -18.03 -9.15
CA TRP A 406 11.46 -18.37 -8.45
C TRP A 406 11.71 -19.88 -8.44
N ASP A 407 10.70 -20.67 -8.09
CA ASP A 407 10.80 -22.13 -8.07
C ASP A 407 10.78 -22.69 -9.49
N ALA A 408 9.92 -22.20 -10.36
CA ALA A 408 9.86 -22.63 -11.75
C ALA A 408 11.17 -22.33 -12.51
N ARG A 409 11.77 -21.13 -12.29
CA ARG A 409 13.07 -20.79 -12.87
C ARG A 409 14.18 -21.69 -12.36
N ARG A 410 14.15 -22.04 -11.08
CA ARG A 410 15.15 -22.93 -10.44
C ARG A 410 15.03 -24.37 -10.92
N PHE A 411 13.81 -24.88 -11.06
CA PHE A 411 13.56 -26.29 -11.34
C PHE A 411 13.29 -26.57 -12.84
N TYR A 412 12.63 -25.66 -13.55
CA TYR A 412 12.17 -25.89 -14.92
C TYR A 412 12.89 -25.04 -15.98
N LYS A 413 13.86 -24.26 -15.60
CA LYS A 413 14.79 -23.41 -16.40
C LYS A 413 14.18 -22.51 -17.49
N TYR A 414 13.00 -22.82 -18.03
CA TYR A 414 12.41 -22.19 -19.19
C TYR A 414 11.05 -21.52 -18.99
N ASN A 415 10.37 -21.75 -17.86
CA ASN A 415 9.01 -21.24 -17.69
C ASN A 415 8.97 -20.21 -16.55
N GLN A 416 9.44 -19.00 -16.84
CA GLN A 416 9.43 -17.87 -15.88
C GLN A 416 8.00 -17.42 -15.54
N PHE A 417 7.01 -17.82 -16.37
CA PHE A 417 5.62 -17.39 -16.32
C PHE A 417 4.65 -18.55 -16.17
N PHE A 418 5.05 -19.64 -15.55
CA PHE A 418 4.10 -20.70 -15.23
C PHE A 418 2.94 -20.09 -14.43
N PRO A 419 1.69 -20.18 -14.93
CA PRO A 419 0.55 -19.58 -14.26
C PRO A 419 0.23 -20.37 -12.97
N GLY A 420 0.94 -20.06 -11.91
CA GLY A 420 0.53 -20.47 -10.56
C GLY A 420 -0.70 -19.66 -10.12
N PHE A 421 -1.67 -19.50 -11.01
CA PHE A 421 -2.85 -18.69 -10.80
C PHE A 421 -4.04 -19.57 -10.45
N TYR A 422 -4.51 -19.43 -9.22
CA TYR A 422 -5.62 -20.18 -8.66
C TYR A 422 -6.74 -19.20 -8.24
N PRO A 423 -7.52 -18.64 -9.19
CA PRO A 423 -8.46 -17.54 -8.91
C PRO A 423 -9.48 -17.88 -7.84
N GLU A 424 -10.10 -19.06 -7.91
CA GLU A 424 -11.09 -19.49 -6.93
C GLU A 424 -10.49 -19.71 -5.53
N ALA A 425 -9.30 -20.34 -5.45
CA ALA A 425 -8.60 -20.52 -4.19
C ALA A 425 -8.19 -19.16 -3.61
N THR A 426 -7.68 -18.26 -4.44
CA THR A 426 -7.31 -16.90 -4.05
C THR A 426 -8.51 -16.16 -3.46
N VAL A 427 -9.66 -16.17 -4.12
CA VAL A 427 -10.89 -15.54 -3.63
C VAL A 427 -11.31 -16.11 -2.28
N ARG A 428 -11.30 -17.44 -2.11
CA ARG A 428 -11.62 -18.10 -0.83
C ARG A 428 -10.66 -17.68 0.28
N ILE A 429 -9.37 -17.64 0.00
CA ILE A 429 -8.33 -17.26 0.96
C ILE A 429 -8.53 -15.83 1.43
N PHE A 430 -8.74 -14.88 0.50
CA PHE A 430 -8.95 -13.48 0.86
C PHE A 430 -10.26 -13.22 1.58
N ARG A 431 -11.35 -13.90 1.22
CA ARG A 431 -12.61 -13.86 1.98
C ARG A 431 -12.38 -14.29 3.43
N ARG A 432 -11.72 -15.41 3.64
CA ARG A 432 -11.38 -15.89 4.97
C ARG A 432 -10.56 -14.87 5.76
N PHE A 433 -9.50 -14.30 5.17
CA PHE A 433 -8.70 -13.28 5.84
C PHE A 433 -9.52 -12.03 6.21
N THR A 434 -10.45 -11.63 5.34
CA THR A 434 -11.36 -10.51 5.62
C THR A 434 -12.28 -10.83 6.78
N GLU A 435 -12.89 -12.01 6.80
CA GLU A 435 -13.78 -12.49 7.87
C GLU A 435 -13.03 -12.62 9.20
N GLU A 436 -11.77 -13.00 9.15
CA GLU A 436 -10.89 -13.06 10.31
C GLU A 436 -10.37 -11.68 10.76
N GLY A 437 -10.73 -10.59 10.11
CA GLY A 437 -10.39 -9.21 10.49
C GLY A 437 -8.99 -8.76 10.09
N VAL A 438 -8.41 -9.32 9.04
CA VAL A 438 -7.20 -8.77 8.42
C VAL A 438 -7.52 -7.42 7.80
N ASN A 439 -6.68 -6.42 8.06
CA ASN A 439 -6.93 -5.03 7.68
C ASN A 439 -6.47 -4.68 6.27
N GLY A 440 -5.64 -5.51 5.65
CA GLY A 440 -5.16 -5.25 4.30
C GLY A 440 -4.13 -6.25 3.79
N TRP A 441 -3.84 -6.17 2.49
CA TRP A 441 -2.86 -7.01 1.77
C TRP A 441 -2.25 -6.26 0.59
#